data_c3f498cd5e1791ed49129d97418c83f8
#
_entry.id   c3f498cd5e1791ed49129d97418c83f8
#
_cell.length_a   1.000
_cell.length_b   1.000
_cell.length_c   1.000
_cell.angle_alpha   90.00
_cell.angle_beta   90.00
_cell.angle_gamma   90.00
#
_symmetry.space_group_name_H-M   'P 1'
#
loop_
_entity.id
_entity.type
_entity.pdbx_description
1 polymer ?
#
loop_
_entity_poly.entity_id
_entity_poly.type
_entity_poly.pdbx_seq_one_letter_code
_entity_poly.pdbx_strand_id
1 'polypeptide(L)'
;MHSFYLFLWIFFIYSFLGWCLEVCFFALNTGKFVNRGFLNGPVCPIYGFGVVIVVLCLTPLMENTLLLFLGSVLLTSLLELGVGFALEKLFHQRWWDYTNEPFNLGGYICLRFSLIWGVGATLVVKLIHPAIAALVGVVPHTAGVVLAVPVTALFVCDLVITVLGIAHMNQD
;
A
#
# COMPACT_ATOMS: atom_id res chain seq x y z
N MET A 1 -19.17 6.09 -13.04
CA MET A 1 -19.44 5.21 -11.86
C MET A 1 -18.62 3.91 -11.90
N HIS A 2 -18.44 3.26 -13.06
CA HIS A 2 -17.63 2.04 -13.17
C HIS A 2 -16.16 2.23 -12.74
N SER A 3 -15.55 3.38 -13.03
CA SER A 3 -14.15 3.64 -12.67
C SER A 3 -13.93 3.72 -11.16
N PHE A 4 -14.80 4.41 -10.41
CA PHE A 4 -14.67 4.52 -8.94
C PHE A 4 -14.82 3.15 -8.25
N TYR A 5 -15.78 2.36 -8.69
CA TYR A 5 -15.98 0.99 -8.21
C TYR A 5 -14.74 0.12 -8.41
N LEU A 6 -14.13 0.18 -9.59
CA LEU A 6 -12.91 -0.56 -9.90
C LEU A 6 -11.75 -0.11 -8.98
N PHE A 7 -11.54 1.20 -8.82
CA PHE A 7 -10.50 1.72 -7.94
C PHE A 7 -10.70 1.33 -6.48
N LEU A 8 -11.93 1.30 -6.01
CA LEU A 8 -12.24 0.86 -4.64
C LEU A 8 -11.85 -0.60 -4.41
N TRP A 9 -12.19 -1.50 -5.36
CA TRP A 9 -11.79 -2.91 -5.26
C TRP A 9 -10.29 -3.10 -5.40
N ILE A 10 -9.63 -2.38 -6.30
CA ILE A 10 -8.17 -2.36 -6.42
C ILE A 10 -7.55 -1.95 -5.09
N PHE A 11 -8.04 -0.87 -4.47
CA PHE A 11 -7.59 -0.42 -3.17
C PHE A 11 -7.68 -1.52 -2.10
N PHE A 12 -8.83 -2.18 -1.94
CA PHE A 12 -9.00 -3.22 -0.92
C PHE A 12 -8.14 -4.46 -1.20
N ILE A 13 -8.12 -4.92 -2.45
CA ILE A 13 -7.33 -6.11 -2.83
C ILE A 13 -5.85 -5.85 -2.56
N TYR A 14 -5.30 -4.73 -3.01
CA TYR A 14 -3.89 -4.43 -2.81
C TYR A 14 -3.55 -4.06 -1.37
N SER A 15 -4.46 -3.50 -0.60
CA SER A 15 -4.29 -3.31 0.84
C SER A 15 -4.16 -4.63 1.58
N PHE A 16 -4.95 -5.63 1.20
CA PHE A 16 -4.86 -6.98 1.74
C PHE A 16 -3.59 -7.72 1.28
N LEU A 17 -3.27 -7.69 -0.02
CA LEU A 17 -2.06 -8.32 -0.55
C LEU A 17 -0.79 -7.69 0.02
N GLY A 18 -0.77 -6.38 0.22
CA GLY A 18 0.32 -5.67 0.87
C GLY A 18 0.49 -6.08 2.32
N TRP A 19 -0.61 -6.26 3.06
CA TRP A 19 -0.56 -6.81 4.42
C TRP A 19 0.02 -8.22 4.43
N CYS A 20 -0.42 -9.10 3.53
CA CYS A 20 0.14 -10.44 3.38
C CYS A 20 1.66 -10.40 3.13
N LEU A 21 2.13 -9.50 2.25
CA LEU A 21 3.53 -9.33 1.93
C LEU A 21 4.34 -8.90 3.15
N GLU A 22 3.87 -7.91 3.92
CA GLU A 22 4.53 -7.42 5.13
C GLU A 22 4.63 -8.51 6.21
N VAL A 23 3.53 -9.21 6.46
CA VAL A 23 3.50 -10.29 7.46
C VAL A 23 4.39 -11.45 7.05
N CYS A 24 4.35 -11.85 5.77
CA CYS A 24 5.22 -12.91 5.26
C CYS A 24 6.70 -12.52 5.33
N PHE A 25 7.05 -11.30 4.90
CA PHE A 25 8.42 -10.80 4.97
C PHE A 25 8.95 -10.80 6.40
N PHE A 26 8.15 -10.32 7.36
CA PHE A 26 8.54 -10.30 8.77
C PHE A 26 8.64 -11.72 9.34
N ALA A 27 7.70 -12.61 9.03
CA ALA A 27 7.71 -13.99 9.50
C ALA A 27 8.92 -14.77 8.98
N LEU A 28 9.32 -14.59 7.72
CA LEU A 28 10.50 -15.21 7.13
C LEU A 28 11.81 -14.75 7.80
N ASN A 29 11.88 -13.47 8.20
CA ASN A 29 13.08 -12.91 8.83
C ASN A 29 13.17 -13.17 10.33
N THR A 30 12.05 -13.33 11.04
CA THR A 30 12.03 -13.41 12.51
C THR A 30 11.45 -14.70 13.06
N GLY A 31 10.82 -15.53 12.22
CA GLY A 31 10.08 -16.73 12.64
C GLY A 31 8.78 -16.42 13.41
N LYS A 32 8.33 -15.17 13.46
CA LYS A 32 7.15 -14.74 14.23
C LYS A 32 6.09 -14.15 13.31
N PHE A 33 4.84 -14.57 13.51
CA PHE A 33 3.68 -13.98 12.86
C PHE A 33 3.22 -12.75 13.65
N VAL A 34 3.40 -11.55 13.09
CA VAL A 34 3.02 -10.27 13.71
C VAL A 34 2.30 -9.41 12.68
N ASN A 35 1.18 -8.79 13.08
CA ASN A 35 0.54 -7.79 12.25
C ASN A 35 1.46 -6.57 12.10
N ARG A 36 1.87 -6.28 10.86
CA ARG A 36 2.75 -5.16 10.51
C ARG A 36 1.99 -3.98 9.88
N GLY A 37 0.66 -4.14 9.70
CA GLY A 37 -0.18 -3.07 9.17
C GLY A 37 -0.32 -1.89 10.14
N PHE A 38 -0.67 -0.72 9.58
CA PHE A 38 -1.10 0.43 10.38
C PHE A 38 -2.41 0.13 11.11
N LEU A 39 -3.31 -0.63 10.49
CA LEU A 39 -4.61 -1.00 11.02
C LEU A 39 -4.54 -2.31 11.84
N ASN A 40 -5.55 -2.53 12.70
CA ASN A 40 -5.67 -3.77 13.48
C ASN A 40 -6.03 -4.96 12.59
N GLY A 41 -6.81 -4.74 11.54
CA GLY A 41 -7.21 -5.75 10.56
C GLY A 41 -6.12 -6.11 9.55
N PRO A 42 -6.37 -7.12 8.71
CA PRO A 42 -5.41 -7.65 7.75
C PRO A 42 -5.31 -6.76 6.50
N VAL A 43 -5.03 -5.48 6.67
CA VAL A 43 -4.94 -4.50 5.58
C VAL A 43 -3.83 -3.47 5.83
N CYS A 44 -3.10 -3.15 4.78
CA CYS A 44 -2.10 -2.07 4.74
C CYS A 44 -2.53 -1.01 3.72
N PRO A 45 -3.18 0.08 4.13
CA PRO A 45 -3.74 1.10 3.22
C PRO A 45 -2.72 1.73 2.27
N ILE A 46 -1.47 1.87 2.70
CA ILE A 46 -0.39 2.44 1.87
C ILE A 46 -0.21 1.66 0.56
N TYR A 47 -0.37 0.33 0.58
CA TYR A 47 -0.28 -0.49 -0.64
C TYR A 47 -1.48 -0.26 -1.55
N GLY A 48 -2.69 -0.15 -0.98
CA GLY A 48 -3.90 0.14 -1.75
C GLY A 48 -3.82 1.50 -2.45
N PHE A 49 -3.52 2.56 -1.71
CA PHE A 49 -3.33 3.90 -2.27
C PHE A 49 -2.14 3.94 -3.22
N GLY A 50 -1.01 3.33 -2.84
CA GLY A 50 0.20 3.29 -3.65
C GLY A 50 -0.06 2.67 -5.02
N VAL A 51 -0.72 1.51 -5.07
CA VAL A 51 -1.03 0.85 -6.35
C VAL A 51 -2.04 1.65 -7.16
N VAL A 52 -3.09 2.21 -6.55
CA VAL A 52 -4.04 3.08 -7.29
C VAL A 52 -3.29 4.24 -7.95
N ILE A 53 -2.43 4.93 -7.21
CA ILE A 53 -1.65 6.07 -7.73
C ILE A 53 -0.66 5.61 -8.82
N VAL A 54 0.06 4.51 -8.57
CA VAL A 54 1.00 3.93 -9.55
C VAL A 54 0.29 3.56 -10.85
N VAL A 55 -0.84 2.89 -10.78
CA VAL A 55 -1.63 2.51 -11.96
C VAL A 55 -2.12 3.74 -12.71
N LEU A 56 -2.68 4.73 -12.01
CA LEU A 56 -3.17 5.96 -12.64
C LEU A 56 -2.07 6.75 -13.33
N CYS A 57 -0.90 6.88 -12.70
CA CYS A 57 0.19 7.72 -13.18
C CYS A 57 1.09 7.02 -14.19
N LEU A 58 1.32 5.71 -14.04
CA LEU A 58 2.37 5.01 -14.78
C LEU A 58 1.86 4.06 -15.88
N THR A 59 0.57 3.75 -15.95
CA THR A 59 0.01 2.97 -17.07
C THR A 59 0.37 3.54 -18.45
N PRO A 60 0.40 4.87 -18.68
CA PRO A 60 0.84 5.43 -19.95
C PRO A 60 2.29 5.09 -20.35
N LEU A 61 3.13 4.72 -19.36
CA LEU A 61 4.53 4.33 -19.58
C LEU A 61 4.72 2.82 -19.81
N MET A 62 3.63 2.04 -19.84
CA MET A 62 3.67 0.57 -19.84
C MET A 62 4.46 -0.01 -21.04
N GLU A 63 4.46 0.69 -22.20
CA GLU A 63 5.17 0.28 -23.39
C GLU A 63 6.71 0.38 -23.25
N ASN A 64 7.18 1.33 -22.45
CA ASN A 64 8.61 1.53 -22.20
C ASN A 64 8.97 1.07 -20.78
N THR A 65 9.50 -0.16 -20.66
CA THR A 65 9.83 -0.79 -19.38
C THR A 65 10.85 0.02 -18.57
N LEU A 66 11.81 0.68 -19.20
CA LEU A 66 12.81 1.49 -18.50
C LEU A 66 12.16 2.74 -17.89
N LEU A 67 11.36 3.47 -18.66
CA LEU A 67 10.65 4.65 -18.16
C LEU A 67 9.64 4.27 -17.09
N LEU A 68 8.93 3.15 -17.27
CA LEU A 68 8.03 2.63 -16.26
C LEU A 68 8.78 2.31 -14.96
N PHE A 69 9.92 1.63 -15.02
CA PHE A 69 10.74 1.31 -13.86
C PHE A 69 11.25 2.58 -13.15
N LEU A 70 11.83 3.53 -13.90
CA LEU A 70 12.32 4.78 -13.31
C LEU A 70 11.20 5.61 -12.69
N GLY A 71 10.05 5.69 -13.37
CA GLY A 71 8.84 6.32 -12.84
C GLY A 71 8.33 5.62 -11.58
N SER A 72 8.38 4.28 -11.56
CA SER A 72 8.00 3.48 -10.40
C SER A 72 8.91 3.75 -9.20
N VAL A 73 10.23 3.74 -9.38
CA VAL A 73 11.21 4.06 -8.33
C VAL A 73 10.93 5.45 -7.76
N LEU A 74 10.77 6.45 -8.62
CA LEU A 74 10.53 7.83 -8.18
C LEU A 74 9.21 7.95 -7.43
N LEU A 75 8.12 7.44 -8.00
CA LEU A 75 6.78 7.60 -7.44
C LEU A 75 6.61 6.85 -6.13
N THR A 76 7.09 5.60 -6.04
CA THR A 76 7.02 4.82 -4.78
C THR A 76 7.87 5.44 -3.70
N SER A 77 9.07 5.95 -4.02
CA SER A 77 9.93 6.66 -3.05
C SER A 77 9.28 7.94 -2.53
N LEU A 78 8.62 8.72 -3.40
CA LEU A 78 7.89 9.92 -2.98
C LEU A 78 6.70 9.57 -2.06
N LEU A 79 5.96 8.51 -2.39
CA LEU A 79 4.86 8.02 -1.55
C LEU A 79 5.36 7.54 -0.19
N GLU A 80 6.41 6.73 -0.16
CA GLU A 80 7.00 6.20 1.07
C GLU A 80 7.55 7.33 1.96
N LEU A 81 8.27 8.29 1.37
CA LEU A 81 8.75 9.49 2.06
C LEU A 81 7.59 10.31 2.63
N GLY A 82 6.58 10.60 1.82
CA GLY A 82 5.43 11.41 2.24
C GLY A 82 4.62 10.75 3.35
N VAL A 83 4.33 9.46 3.22
CA VAL A 83 3.58 8.70 4.25
C VAL A 83 4.42 8.55 5.52
N GLY A 84 5.71 8.19 5.42
CA GLY A 84 6.58 8.06 6.60
C GLY A 84 6.70 9.37 7.37
N PHE A 85 6.91 10.49 6.66
CA PHE A 85 6.94 11.81 7.27
C PHE A 85 5.59 12.19 7.90
N ALA A 86 4.47 11.95 7.22
CA ALA A 86 3.14 12.26 7.75
C ALA A 86 2.82 11.44 9.00
N LEU A 87 3.10 10.14 9.01
CA LEU A 87 2.86 9.27 10.16
C LEU A 87 3.69 9.70 11.37
N GLU A 88 4.98 10.01 11.18
CA GLU A 88 5.82 10.50 12.27
C GLU A 88 5.35 11.85 12.82
N LYS A 89 4.91 12.77 11.96
CA LYS A 89 4.37 14.07 12.38
C LYS A 89 3.04 13.98 13.11
N LEU A 90 2.15 13.08 12.67
CA LEU A 90 0.81 12.95 13.24
C LEU A 90 0.78 12.07 14.50
N PHE A 91 1.58 11.01 14.51
CA PHE A 91 1.52 9.98 15.56
C PHE A 91 2.78 9.88 16.40
N HIS A 92 3.85 10.64 16.08
CA HIS A 92 5.15 10.60 16.75
C HIS A 92 5.77 9.20 16.78
N GLN A 93 5.45 8.35 15.80
CA GLN A 93 5.92 6.99 15.66
C GLN A 93 6.38 6.73 14.23
N ARG A 94 7.41 5.88 14.10
CA ARG A 94 7.90 5.37 12.81
C ARG A 94 7.45 3.92 12.63
N TRP A 95 6.73 3.62 11.56
CA TRP A 95 6.35 2.26 11.18
C TRP A 95 7.49 1.50 10.52
N TRP A 96 8.43 2.22 9.91
CA TRP A 96 9.70 1.72 9.39
C TRP A 96 10.79 2.76 9.63
N ASP A 97 12.04 2.30 9.69
CA ASP A 97 13.18 3.17 9.88
C ASP A 97 14.41 2.61 9.11
N TYR A 98 14.85 3.36 8.11
CA TYR A 98 16.00 3.04 7.28
C TYR A 98 17.26 3.82 7.69
N THR A 99 17.33 4.39 8.88
CA THR A 99 18.47 5.20 9.33
C THR A 99 19.79 4.45 9.22
N ASN A 100 19.79 3.12 9.41
CA ASN A 100 20.99 2.27 9.31
C ASN A 100 21.25 1.76 7.88
N GLU A 101 20.39 2.05 6.91
CA GLU A 101 20.60 1.65 5.52
C GLU A 101 21.45 2.69 4.77
N PRO A 102 22.36 2.27 3.87
CA PRO A 102 23.13 3.21 3.06
C PRO A 102 22.25 4.00 2.11
N PHE A 103 22.64 5.24 1.81
CA PHE A 103 21.89 6.15 0.94
C PHE A 103 20.44 6.35 1.37
N ASN A 104 20.20 6.46 2.69
CA ASN A 104 18.88 6.82 3.20
C ASN A 104 18.69 8.35 3.20
N LEU A 105 17.42 8.76 3.18
CA LEU A 105 17.01 10.15 3.34
C LEU A 105 16.14 10.27 4.60
N GLY A 106 16.75 10.74 5.68
CA GLY A 106 16.09 10.94 6.98
C GLY A 106 15.52 9.65 7.61
N GLY A 107 15.96 8.48 7.17
CA GLY A 107 15.42 7.19 7.60
C GLY A 107 14.06 6.82 7.00
N TYR A 108 13.43 7.70 6.20
CA TYR A 108 12.12 7.44 5.59
C TYR A 108 12.21 6.58 4.33
N ILE A 109 13.24 6.80 3.50
CA ILE A 109 13.51 6.04 2.28
C ILE A 109 15.00 5.71 2.18
N CYS A 110 15.35 4.67 1.44
CA CYS A 110 16.73 4.37 1.08
C CYS A 110 16.82 3.75 -0.32
N LEU A 111 17.97 3.89 -0.97
CA LEU A 111 18.18 3.46 -2.35
C LEU A 111 17.80 1.98 -2.56
N ARG A 112 18.19 1.10 -1.64
CA ARG A 112 17.91 -0.33 -1.73
C ARG A 112 16.41 -0.62 -1.82
N PHE A 113 15.61 -0.08 -0.90
CA PHE A 113 14.18 -0.32 -0.88
C PHE A 113 13.46 0.45 -1.98
N SER A 114 13.91 1.66 -2.35
CA SER A 114 13.39 2.36 -3.52
C SER A 114 13.49 1.55 -4.81
N LEU A 115 14.63 0.87 -5.04
CA LEU A 115 14.80 -0.02 -6.19
C LEU A 115 13.90 -1.27 -6.10
N ILE A 116 13.76 -1.87 -4.92
CA ILE A 116 12.88 -3.03 -4.69
C ILE A 116 11.42 -2.65 -4.97
N TRP A 117 10.95 -1.52 -4.45
CA TRP A 117 9.59 -1.01 -4.71
C TRP A 117 9.39 -0.64 -6.17
N GLY A 118 10.42 -0.09 -6.83
CA GLY A 118 10.39 0.19 -8.27
C GLY A 118 10.19 -1.08 -9.11
N VAL A 119 10.89 -2.16 -8.79
CA VAL A 119 10.69 -3.48 -9.43
C VAL A 119 9.27 -3.99 -9.13
N GLY A 120 8.84 -3.96 -7.88
CA GLY A 120 7.51 -4.40 -7.46
C GLY A 120 6.40 -3.66 -8.19
N ALA A 121 6.46 -2.33 -8.23
CA ALA A 121 5.47 -1.50 -8.93
C ALA A 121 5.46 -1.76 -10.45
N THR A 122 6.64 -1.96 -11.07
CA THR A 122 6.73 -2.34 -12.48
C THR A 122 6.04 -3.68 -12.76
N LEU A 123 6.27 -4.69 -11.90
CA LEU A 123 5.60 -5.99 -12.01
C LEU A 123 4.08 -5.86 -11.78
N VAL A 124 3.68 -5.03 -10.83
CA VAL A 124 2.25 -4.75 -10.58
C VAL A 124 1.62 -4.20 -11.85
N VAL A 125 2.16 -3.13 -12.44
CA VAL A 125 1.56 -2.50 -13.63
C VAL A 125 1.51 -3.44 -14.82
N LYS A 126 2.59 -4.20 -15.07
CA LYS A 126 2.70 -5.03 -16.28
C LYS A 126 1.98 -6.38 -16.20
N LEU A 127 1.95 -7.00 -15.02
CA LEU A 127 1.51 -8.39 -14.88
C LEU A 127 0.37 -8.54 -13.89
N ILE A 128 0.53 -8.04 -12.66
CA ILE A 128 -0.40 -8.36 -11.57
C ILE A 128 -1.70 -7.58 -11.73
N HIS A 129 -1.61 -6.28 -11.99
CA HIS A 129 -2.79 -5.42 -12.10
C HIS A 129 -3.72 -5.81 -13.26
N PRO A 130 -3.24 -6.11 -14.49
CA PRO A 130 -4.12 -6.60 -15.55
C PRO A 130 -4.88 -7.87 -15.18
N ALA A 131 -4.23 -8.82 -14.48
CA ALA A 131 -4.87 -10.04 -14.01
C ALA A 131 -5.94 -9.76 -12.93
N ILE A 132 -5.62 -8.91 -11.94
CA ILE A 132 -6.58 -8.51 -10.90
C ILE A 132 -7.75 -7.73 -11.50
N ALA A 133 -7.49 -6.80 -12.41
CA ALA A 133 -8.54 -6.03 -13.09
C ALA A 133 -9.49 -6.95 -13.89
N ALA A 134 -8.95 -7.98 -14.55
CA ALA A 134 -9.74 -8.99 -15.24
C ALA A 134 -10.63 -9.80 -14.26
N LEU A 135 -10.07 -10.21 -13.11
CA LEU A 135 -10.82 -10.92 -12.06
C LEU A 135 -11.95 -10.06 -11.48
N VAL A 136 -11.67 -8.79 -11.16
CA VAL A 136 -12.69 -7.84 -10.67
C VAL A 136 -13.78 -7.63 -11.73
N GLY A 137 -13.41 -7.60 -13.02
CA GLY A 137 -14.33 -7.46 -14.15
C GLY A 137 -15.32 -8.62 -14.31
N VAL A 138 -15.01 -9.83 -13.80
CA VAL A 138 -15.92 -10.99 -13.82
C VAL A 138 -16.99 -10.89 -12.75
N VAL A 139 -16.75 -10.12 -11.67
CA VAL A 139 -17.72 -9.98 -10.58
C VAL A 139 -18.92 -9.13 -11.05
N PRO A 140 -20.16 -9.61 -10.96
CA PRO A 140 -21.33 -8.82 -11.29
C PRO A 140 -21.36 -7.53 -10.47
N HIS A 141 -21.57 -6.40 -11.13
CA HIS A 141 -21.51 -5.07 -10.51
C HIS A 141 -22.37 -4.97 -9.23
N THR A 142 -23.60 -5.52 -9.27
CA THR A 142 -24.50 -5.51 -8.10
C THR A 142 -23.89 -6.28 -6.92
N ALA A 143 -23.35 -7.48 -7.16
CA ALA A 143 -22.71 -8.27 -6.12
C ALA A 143 -21.50 -7.54 -5.53
N GLY A 144 -20.68 -6.95 -6.40
CA GLY A 144 -19.53 -6.19 -5.95
C GLY A 144 -19.88 -4.94 -5.15
N VAL A 145 -20.94 -4.21 -5.51
CA VAL A 145 -21.42 -3.05 -4.71
C VAL A 145 -21.93 -3.51 -3.34
N VAL A 146 -22.73 -4.59 -3.30
CA VAL A 146 -23.25 -5.15 -2.05
C VAL A 146 -22.11 -5.57 -1.12
N LEU A 147 -21.04 -6.16 -1.65
CA LEU A 147 -19.86 -6.55 -0.87
C LEU A 147 -18.98 -5.36 -0.48
N ALA A 148 -18.87 -4.34 -1.33
CA ALA A 148 -18.05 -3.16 -1.04
C ALA A 148 -18.54 -2.36 0.17
N VAL A 149 -19.86 -2.31 0.41
CA VAL A 149 -20.44 -1.56 1.53
C VAL A 149 -19.95 -2.08 2.89
N PRO A 150 -20.11 -3.38 3.26
CA PRO A 150 -19.60 -3.88 4.52
C PRO A 150 -18.08 -3.83 4.63
N VAL A 151 -17.35 -4.09 3.53
CA VAL A 151 -15.87 -3.99 3.53
C VAL A 151 -15.42 -2.56 3.82
N THR A 152 -16.06 -1.56 3.20
CA THR A 152 -15.77 -0.15 3.47
C THR A 152 -16.11 0.22 4.92
N ALA A 153 -17.25 -0.24 5.43
CA ALA A 153 -17.66 0.03 6.81
C ALA A 153 -16.65 -0.56 7.82
N LEU A 154 -16.23 -1.81 7.62
CA LEU A 154 -15.22 -2.46 8.46
C LEU A 154 -13.88 -1.71 8.41
N PHE A 155 -13.44 -1.31 7.21
CA PHE A 155 -12.21 -0.54 7.04
C PHE A 155 -12.27 0.81 7.77
N VAL A 156 -13.38 1.55 7.64
CA VAL A 156 -13.55 2.84 8.31
C VAL A 156 -13.64 2.67 9.83
N CYS A 157 -14.35 1.67 10.33
CA CYS A 157 -14.41 1.37 11.76
C CYS A 157 -13.02 1.04 12.32
N ASP A 158 -12.25 0.19 11.64
CA ASP A 158 -10.89 -0.16 12.08
C ASP A 158 -9.97 1.06 12.04
N LEU A 159 -10.06 1.89 11.00
CA LEU A 159 -9.30 3.13 10.91
C LEU A 159 -9.59 4.07 12.09
N VAL A 160 -10.86 4.27 12.42
CA VAL A 160 -11.26 5.13 13.55
C VAL A 160 -10.75 4.57 14.86
N ILE A 161 -10.93 3.26 15.11
CA ILE A 161 -10.47 2.60 16.33
C ILE A 161 -8.94 2.71 16.47
N THR A 162 -8.20 2.47 15.37
CA THR A 162 -6.74 2.55 15.38
C THR A 162 -6.26 3.97 15.67
N VAL A 163 -6.81 4.98 14.97
CA VAL A 163 -6.41 6.39 15.16
C VAL A 163 -6.74 6.87 16.58
N LEU A 164 -7.92 6.57 17.10
CA LEU A 164 -8.30 6.93 18.47
C LEU A 164 -7.42 6.22 19.50
N GLY A 165 -7.10 4.94 19.30
CA GLY A 165 -6.21 4.19 20.17
C GLY A 165 -4.80 4.79 20.24
N ILE A 166 -4.22 5.16 19.08
CA ILE A 166 -2.90 5.81 19.04
C ILE A 166 -2.95 7.21 19.68
N ALA A 167 -4.01 7.97 19.40
CA ALA A 167 -4.17 9.30 19.98
C ALA A 167 -4.26 9.26 21.52
N HIS A 168 -4.91 8.23 22.08
CA HIS A 168 -5.00 8.04 23.54
C HIS A 168 -3.65 7.67 24.15
N MET A 169 -2.90 6.76 23.52
CA MET A 169 -1.56 6.37 24.01
C MET A 169 -0.54 7.53 24.00
N ASN A 170 -0.72 8.53 23.16
CA ASN A 170 0.17 9.70 23.09
C ASN A 170 -0.19 10.80 24.13
N GLN A 171 -1.26 10.64 24.91
CA GLN A 171 -1.68 11.59 25.96
C GLN A 171 -1.26 11.16 27.36
N ASP A 172 -0.92 9.88 27.54
CA ASP A 172 -0.40 9.29 28.77
C ASP A 172 1.15 9.29 28.76
#